data_5064e4656b9fe1862e5e70696af058fb
#
_entry.id   5064e4656b9fe1862e5e70696af058fb
#
_cell.length_a   1.000
_cell.length_b   1.000
_cell.length_c   1.000
_cell.angle_alpha   90.00
_cell.angle_beta   90.00
_cell.angle_gamma   90.00
#
_symmetry.space_group_name_H-M   'P 1'
#
loop_
_entity.id
_entity.type
_entity.pdbx_description
1 polymer ?
#
loop_
_entity_poly.entity_id
_entity_poly.type
_entity_poly.pdbx_seq_one_letter_code
_entity_poly.pdbx_strand_id
1 'polypeptide(L)'
;IVNSGNANACTGADGAKKAEAMTAFAEKALGLKKGSMLVCSTGVIGVPLPIEKVSSGIPAAVKVLGYDGIPSAGEAMMTTDAFQKLGERRARIGGREVVIAGLCKGAGMICPNMATMLAFFLTDADIKAPLLSEALKIAVNASFNSIIVDNDTSTNDTVLAFANGMSGASEIKAGTKEFREFTALLTSLSV
;
A
#
# COMPACT_ATOMS: atom_id res chain seq x y z
N ILE A 1 -0.39 5.20 -6.98
CA ILE A 1 0.94 5.77 -7.26
C ILE A 1 1.63 6.14 -5.95
N VAL A 2 2.94 5.90 -5.87
CA VAL A 2 3.76 6.20 -4.69
C VAL A 2 4.96 7.01 -5.14
N ASN A 3 5.33 8.07 -4.40
CA ASN A 3 6.63 8.71 -4.54
C ASN A 3 7.44 8.60 -3.25
N SER A 4 8.75 8.51 -3.39
CA SER A 4 9.72 8.51 -2.30
C SER A 4 10.65 9.71 -2.38
N GLY A 5 11.14 10.16 -1.22
CA GLY A 5 12.05 11.31 -1.07
C GLY A 5 11.38 12.62 -0.67
N ASN A 6 10.06 12.77 -0.90
CA ASN A 6 9.27 13.93 -0.48
C ASN A 6 7.91 13.47 0.04
N ALA A 7 7.59 13.84 1.27
CA ALA A 7 6.35 13.43 1.93
C ALA A 7 5.11 14.19 1.45
N ASN A 8 5.28 15.32 0.79
CA ASN A 8 4.18 16.23 0.46
C ASN A 8 3.29 16.59 1.66
N ALA A 9 3.86 16.57 2.85
CA ALA A 9 3.20 16.86 4.12
C ALA A 9 3.54 18.27 4.60
N CYS A 10 2.60 18.92 5.28
CA CYS A 10 2.71 20.31 5.74
C CYS A 10 2.94 21.32 4.60
N THR A 11 2.41 21.04 3.41
CA THR A 11 2.57 21.87 2.20
C THR A 11 1.29 22.59 1.81
N GLY A 12 0.25 22.54 2.66
CA GLY A 12 -0.99 23.30 2.50
C GLY A 12 -1.76 22.98 1.22
N ALA A 13 -2.48 23.96 0.70
CA ALA A 13 -3.31 23.82 -0.49
C ALA A 13 -2.51 23.50 -1.77
N ASP A 14 -1.26 23.94 -1.85
CA ASP A 14 -0.37 23.59 -2.97
C ASP A 14 -0.05 22.11 -2.99
N GLY A 15 0.25 21.52 -1.83
CA GLY A 15 0.49 20.08 -1.71
C GLY A 15 -0.73 19.24 -2.07
N ALA A 16 -1.94 19.67 -1.69
CA ALA A 16 -3.18 18.99 -2.07
C ALA A 16 -3.36 18.98 -3.60
N LYS A 17 -3.17 20.13 -4.27
CA LYS A 17 -3.22 20.24 -5.74
C LYS A 17 -2.18 19.34 -6.43
N LYS A 18 -0.98 19.24 -5.85
CA LYS A 18 0.09 18.38 -6.39
C LYS A 18 -0.23 16.89 -6.22
N ALA A 19 -0.84 16.49 -5.11
CA ALA A 19 -1.32 15.14 -4.92
C ALA A 19 -2.41 14.75 -5.96
N GLU A 20 -3.37 15.64 -6.21
CA GLU A 20 -4.37 15.48 -7.28
C GLU A 20 -3.72 15.41 -8.67
N ALA A 21 -2.75 16.27 -8.95
CA ALA A 21 -2.03 16.25 -10.22
C ALA A 21 -1.25 14.93 -10.42
N MET A 22 -0.64 14.41 -9.36
CA MET A 22 0.10 13.15 -9.40
C MET A 22 -0.81 11.98 -9.78
N THR A 23 -2.01 11.88 -9.18
CA THR A 23 -3.00 10.86 -9.56
C THR A 23 -3.50 11.07 -10.99
N ALA A 24 -3.82 12.30 -11.38
CA ALA A 24 -4.30 12.61 -12.73
C ALA A 24 -3.28 12.27 -13.83
N PHE A 25 -2.00 12.51 -13.62
CA PHE A 25 -0.94 12.13 -14.56
C PHE A 25 -0.84 10.60 -14.70
N ALA A 26 -0.91 9.86 -13.59
CA ALA A 26 -0.86 8.40 -13.62
C ALA A 26 -2.12 7.80 -14.28
N GLU A 27 -3.31 8.30 -13.95
CA GLU A 27 -4.58 7.89 -14.56
C GLU A 27 -4.56 8.09 -16.08
N LYS A 28 -4.08 9.27 -16.54
CA LYS A 28 -3.93 9.57 -17.96
C LYS A 28 -2.95 8.62 -18.65
N ALA A 29 -1.80 8.35 -18.04
CA ALA A 29 -0.78 7.48 -18.60
C ALA A 29 -1.23 6.01 -18.73
N LEU A 30 -2.14 5.58 -17.82
CA LEU A 30 -2.69 4.22 -17.79
C LEU A 30 -4.05 4.10 -18.49
N GLY A 31 -4.63 5.20 -19.00
CA GLY A 31 -5.97 5.18 -19.61
C GLY A 31 -7.09 4.90 -18.60
N LEU A 32 -6.90 5.24 -17.34
CA LEU A 32 -7.87 5.01 -16.25
C LEU A 32 -8.86 6.16 -16.13
N LYS A 33 -10.00 5.87 -15.50
CA LYS A 33 -10.99 6.92 -15.16
C LYS A 33 -10.43 7.82 -14.05
N LYS A 34 -10.82 9.09 -14.07
CA LYS A 34 -10.51 10.05 -12.98
C LYS A 34 -11.02 9.51 -11.64
N GLY A 35 -10.17 9.58 -10.61
CA GLY A 35 -10.48 9.12 -9.26
C GLY A 35 -10.30 7.61 -9.06
N SER A 36 -9.67 6.91 -10.01
CA SER A 36 -9.33 5.48 -9.89
C SER A 36 -8.01 5.22 -9.18
N MET A 37 -7.16 6.26 -9.03
CA MET A 37 -5.81 6.13 -8.49
C MET A 37 -5.77 6.63 -7.04
N LEU A 38 -5.10 5.87 -6.18
CA LEU A 38 -4.71 6.32 -4.84
C LEU A 38 -3.29 6.86 -4.88
N VAL A 39 -2.99 7.82 -4.01
CA VAL A 39 -1.67 8.44 -3.89
C VAL A 39 -1.08 8.24 -2.51
N CYS A 40 0.20 7.87 -2.46
CA CYS A 40 1.00 7.87 -1.24
C CYS A 40 2.32 8.60 -1.48
N SER A 41 2.81 9.27 -0.46
CA SER A 41 4.07 10.00 -0.51
C SER A 41 4.88 9.72 0.76
N THR A 42 6.20 9.67 0.65
CA THR A 42 7.09 9.48 1.81
C THR A 42 8.40 10.22 1.60
N GLY A 43 9.01 10.71 2.68
CA GLY A 43 10.30 11.40 2.68
C GLY A 43 10.26 12.70 3.47
N VAL A 44 10.93 13.74 2.98
CA VAL A 44 11.10 15.02 3.68
C VAL A 44 9.76 15.74 3.82
N ILE A 45 9.47 16.23 5.03
CA ILE A 45 8.26 17.00 5.39
C ILE A 45 8.51 18.50 5.20
N GLY A 46 7.47 19.26 4.84
CA GLY A 46 7.52 20.74 4.73
C GLY A 46 8.17 21.27 3.45
N VAL A 47 8.61 20.41 2.55
CA VAL A 47 9.18 20.78 1.25
C VAL A 47 8.13 20.58 0.15
N PRO A 48 7.89 21.57 -0.72
CA PRO A 48 6.97 21.44 -1.84
C PRO A 48 7.33 20.26 -2.75
N LEU A 49 6.34 19.44 -3.10
CA LEU A 49 6.55 18.30 -4.01
C LEU A 49 7.00 18.80 -5.39
N PRO A 50 8.12 18.31 -5.94
CA PRO A 50 8.58 18.66 -7.29
C PRO A 50 7.75 17.92 -8.35
N ILE A 51 6.53 18.39 -8.60
CA ILE A 51 5.52 17.69 -9.42
C ILE A 51 6.00 17.47 -10.86
N GLU A 52 6.86 18.30 -11.39
CA GLU A 52 7.45 18.17 -12.73
C GLU A 52 8.33 16.91 -12.81
N LYS A 53 9.10 16.61 -11.74
CA LYS A 53 9.89 15.38 -11.67
C LYS A 53 9.02 14.15 -11.59
N VAL A 54 7.94 14.21 -10.80
CA VAL A 54 6.97 13.12 -10.70
C VAL A 54 6.31 12.86 -12.05
N SER A 55 5.77 13.91 -12.68
CA SER A 55 5.08 13.79 -13.97
C SER A 55 5.98 13.26 -15.08
N SER A 56 7.25 13.66 -15.11
CA SER A 56 8.23 13.18 -16.10
C SER A 56 8.62 11.71 -15.88
N GLY A 57 8.58 11.21 -14.65
CA GLY A 57 8.90 9.83 -14.31
C GLY A 57 7.78 8.83 -14.60
N ILE A 58 6.51 9.26 -14.57
CA ILE A 58 5.35 8.38 -14.74
C ILE A 58 5.38 7.57 -16.05
N PRO A 59 5.67 8.14 -17.23
CA PRO A 59 5.72 7.36 -18.47
C PRO A 59 6.77 6.24 -18.46
N ALA A 60 7.90 6.47 -17.80
CA ALA A 60 8.93 5.45 -17.65
C ALA A 60 8.48 4.33 -16.71
N ALA A 61 7.85 4.68 -15.59
CA ALA A 61 7.29 3.70 -14.66
C ALA A 61 6.18 2.84 -15.31
N VAL A 62 5.31 3.46 -16.11
CA VAL A 62 4.26 2.73 -16.85
C VAL A 62 4.82 1.72 -17.83
N LYS A 63 5.93 2.05 -18.53
CA LYS A 63 6.56 1.13 -19.48
C LYS A 63 7.14 -0.14 -18.85
N VAL A 64 7.47 -0.10 -17.56
CA VAL A 64 8.08 -1.25 -16.84
C VAL A 64 7.08 -1.95 -15.92
N LEU A 65 5.80 -1.61 -16.00
CA LEU A 65 4.77 -2.35 -15.27
C LEU A 65 4.74 -3.80 -15.75
N GLY A 66 4.79 -4.73 -14.79
CA GLY A 66 4.80 -6.15 -15.09
C GLY A 66 4.53 -6.99 -13.83
N TYR A 67 4.32 -8.28 -14.03
CA TYR A 67 4.06 -9.24 -12.95
C TYR A 67 5.20 -9.34 -11.93
N ASP A 68 6.43 -9.09 -12.35
CA ASP A 68 7.62 -9.16 -11.50
C ASP A 68 8.00 -7.81 -10.89
N GLY A 69 7.12 -6.81 -10.94
CA GLY A 69 7.41 -5.43 -10.53
C GLY A 69 7.43 -5.18 -9.02
N ILE A 70 6.93 -6.10 -8.18
CA ILE A 70 6.82 -5.91 -6.72
C ILE A 70 8.17 -5.63 -6.05
N PRO A 71 9.26 -6.39 -6.32
CA PRO A 71 10.57 -6.09 -5.74
C PRO A 71 11.09 -4.70 -6.12
N SER A 72 10.99 -4.32 -7.38
CA SER A 72 11.41 -2.99 -7.85
C SER A 72 10.57 -1.86 -7.23
N ALA A 73 9.27 -2.06 -7.06
CA ALA A 73 8.40 -1.12 -6.36
C ALA A 73 8.77 -1.00 -4.87
N GLY A 74 9.07 -2.13 -4.22
CA GLY A 74 9.53 -2.18 -2.83
C GLY A 74 10.83 -1.41 -2.64
N GLU A 75 11.80 -1.56 -3.53
CA GLU A 75 13.06 -0.81 -3.51
C GLU A 75 12.83 0.68 -3.75
N ALA A 76 12.02 1.03 -4.75
CA ALA A 76 11.78 2.42 -5.14
C ALA A 76 11.07 3.24 -4.05
N MET A 77 10.29 2.62 -3.17
CA MET A 77 9.61 3.35 -2.08
C MET A 77 10.43 3.47 -0.80
N MET A 78 11.58 2.81 -0.68
CA MET A 78 12.46 2.92 0.48
C MET A 78 13.01 4.34 0.62
N THR A 79 13.30 4.72 1.88
CA THR A 79 14.00 5.96 2.21
C THR A 79 15.25 5.66 3.07
N THR A 80 15.06 5.43 4.35
CA THR A 80 16.12 5.08 5.31
C THR A 80 16.17 3.59 5.63
N ASP A 81 15.35 2.81 4.96
CA ASP A 81 15.28 1.36 5.16
C ASP A 81 16.60 0.69 4.79
N ALA A 82 17.09 -0.20 5.64
CA ALA A 82 18.33 -0.96 5.39
C ALA A 82 18.12 -2.13 4.41
N PHE A 83 16.88 -2.60 4.25
CA PHE A 83 16.51 -3.72 3.38
C PHE A 83 15.04 -3.62 2.97
N GLN A 84 14.70 -4.31 1.88
CA GLN A 84 13.32 -4.45 1.42
C GLN A 84 12.52 -5.34 2.36
N LYS A 85 11.27 -4.96 2.62
CA LYS A 85 10.31 -5.74 3.39
C LYS A 85 9.22 -6.24 2.45
N LEU A 86 9.39 -7.46 1.98
CA LEU A 86 8.49 -8.13 1.05
C LEU A 86 8.08 -9.48 1.65
N GLY A 87 6.87 -9.90 1.35
CA GLY A 87 6.39 -11.21 1.78
C GLY A 87 5.25 -11.72 0.95
N GLU A 88 5.02 -13.02 1.02
CA GLU A 88 3.90 -13.69 0.38
C GLU A 88 3.36 -14.78 1.31
N ARG A 89 2.06 -14.98 1.29
CA ARG A 89 1.38 -16.10 1.95
C ARG A 89 0.35 -16.70 1.00
N ARG A 90 0.21 -18.00 1.10
CA ARG A 90 -0.77 -18.78 0.32
C ARG A 90 -1.58 -19.67 1.24
N ALA A 91 -2.87 -19.79 0.96
CA ALA A 91 -3.74 -20.75 1.65
C ALA A 91 -4.87 -21.20 0.73
N ARG A 92 -5.45 -22.36 1.02
CA ARG A 92 -6.65 -22.83 0.32
C ARG A 92 -7.89 -22.29 1.02
N ILE A 93 -8.54 -21.31 0.39
CA ILE A 93 -9.73 -20.63 0.89
C ILE A 93 -10.82 -20.74 -0.16
N GLY A 94 -12.04 -21.10 0.23
CA GLY A 94 -13.15 -21.24 -0.72
C GLY A 94 -12.92 -22.28 -1.81
N GLY A 95 -12.12 -23.33 -1.51
CA GLY A 95 -11.84 -24.43 -2.43
C GLY A 95 -10.71 -24.18 -3.44
N ARG A 96 -10.10 -23.01 -3.46
CA ARG A 96 -8.99 -22.61 -4.35
C ARG A 96 -7.82 -22.08 -3.55
N GLU A 97 -6.64 -22.05 -4.17
CA GLU A 97 -5.49 -21.31 -3.62
C GLU A 97 -5.75 -19.81 -3.74
N VAL A 98 -5.53 -19.11 -2.64
CA VAL A 98 -5.56 -17.65 -2.54
C VAL A 98 -4.17 -17.19 -2.13
N VAL A 99 -3.68 -16.15 -2.80
CA VAL A 99 -2.38 -15.56 -2.55
C VAL A 99 -2.56 -14.15 -1.98
N ILE A 100 -1.73 -13.80 -1.00
CA ILE A 100 -1.57 -12.43 -0.53
C ILE A 100 -0.08 -12.10 -0.61
N ALA A 101 0.28 -11.11 -1.41
CA ALA A 101 1.61 -10.51 -1.44
C ALA A 101 1.59 -9.19 -0.69
N GLY A 102 2.67 -8.90 0.03
CA GLY A 102 2.83 -7.67 0.81
C GLY A 102 4.17 -7.02 0.54
N LEU A 103 4.17 -5.70 0.52
CA LEU A 103 5.39 -4.89 0.53
C LEU A 103 5.18 -3.72 1.48
N CYS A 104 6.22 -3.41 2.27
CA CYS A 104 6.18 -2.25 3.15
C CYS A 104 7.55 -1.56 3.26
N LYS A 105 7.52 -0.30 3.67
CA LYS A 105 8.70 0.47 4.03
C LYS A 105 8.47 1.18 5.37
N GLY A 106 9.54 1.42 6.09
CA GLY A 106 9.58 2.13 7.36
C GLY A 106 10.76 1.65 8.21
N ALA A 107 11.55 2.57 8.74
CA ALA A 107 12.72 2.27 9.57
C ALA A 107 12.88 3.25 10.75
N GLY A 108 12.26 4.42 10.70
CA GLY A 108 12.24 5.44 11.75
C GLY A 108 10.99 6.29 11.67
N MET A 109 10.77 7.15 12.66
CA MET A 109 9.53 7.87 12.90
C MET A 109 8.39 6.88 13.10
N ILE A 110 8.59 5.90 14.03
CA ILE A 110 7.68 4.78 14.27
C ILE A 110 7.22 4.76 15.72
N CYS A 111 5.91 4.98 15.94
CA CYS A 111 5.22 4.98 17.23
C CYS A 111 3.86 4.29 17.08
N PRO A 112 3.29 3.63 18.12
CA PRO A 112 1.96 3.01 18.04
C PRO A 112 0.87 3.94 17.50
N ASN A 113 -0.12 3.36 16.83
CA ASN A 113 -1.21 4.01 16.09
C ASN A 113 -0.79 4.68 14.79
N MET A 114 0.03 3.95 14.02
CA MET A 114 0.57 4.27 12.69
C MET A 114 1.77 5.23 12.74
N ALA A 115 2.84 4.78 12.11
CA ALA A 115 4.15 5.42 12.12
C ALA A 115 4.73 5.40 10.73
N THR A 116 5.66 6.26 10.33
CA THR A 116 6.16 6.53 8.95
C THR A 116 6.33 5.27 8.11
N MET A 117 5.21 4.70 7.78
CA MET A 117 5.12 3.41 7.13
C MET A 117 4.16 3.51 5.94
N LEU A 118 4.60 2.98 4.83
CA LEU A 118 3.71 2.65 3.73
C LEU A 118 3.69 1.13 3.57
N ALA A 119 2.50 0.54 3.59
CA ALA A 119 2.32 -0.88 3.38
C ALA A 119 1.21 -1.15 2.36
N PHE A 120 1.45 -2.11 1.49
CA PHE A 120 0.53 -2.49 0.43
C PHE A 120 0.35 -4.00 0.43
N PHE A 121 -0.91 -4.44 0.44
CA PHE A 121 -1.28 -5.84 0.30
C PHE A 121 -2.04 -6.04 -1.01
N LEU A 122 -1.63 -7.02 -1.77
CA LEU A 122 -2.22 -7.40 -3.05
C LEU A 122 -2.71 -8.85 -2.95
N THR A 123 -3.97 -9.09 -3.27
CA THR A 123 -4.53 -10.45 -3.24
C THR A 123 -5.41 -10.72 -4.45
N ASP A 124 -5.44 -11.97 -4.85
CA ASP A 124 -6.36 -12.50 -5.85
C ASP A 124 -7.69 -13.01 -5.27
N ALA A 125 -7.90 -12.88 -3.95
CA ALA A 125 -9.15 -13.23 -3.29
C ALA A 125 -10.35 -12.45 -3.86
N ASP A 126 -11.50 -13.12 -3.97
CA ASP A 126 -12.78 -12.43 -4.21
C ASP A 126 -13.38 -12.01 -2.86
N ILE A 127 -13.14 -10.76 -2.49
CA ILE A 127 -13.63 -10.15 -1.24
C ILE A 127 -14.03 -8.70 -1.49
N LYS A 128 -15.20 -8.31 -1.00
CA LYS A 128 -15.71 -6.95 -1.17
C LYS A 128 -14.96 -5.95 -0.28
N ALA A 129 -14.81 -4.72 -0.77
CA ALA A 129 -14.03 -3.67 -0.12
C ALA A 129 -14.37 -3.43 1.37
N PRO A 130 -15.64 -3.41 1.83
CA PRO A 130 -15.94 -3.26 3.25
C PRO A 130 -15.36 -4.39 4.11
N LEU A 131 -15.45 -5.63 3.63
CA LEU A 131 -14.97 -6.80 4.35
C LEU A 131 -13.45 -6.91 4.29
N LEU A 132 -12.84 -6.54 3.16
CA LEU A 132 -11.38 -6.41 3.04
C LEU A 132 -10.84 -5.36 4.02
N SER A 133 -11.52 -4.23 4.17
CA SER A 133 -11.16 -3.19 5.15
C SER A 133 -11.27 -3.69 6.59
N GLU A 134 -12.27 -4.52 6.90
CA GLU A 134 -12.40 -5.15 8.23
C GLU A 134 -11.22 -6.09 8.53
N ALA A 135 -10.91 -6.99 7.59
CA ALA A 135 -9.77 -7.89 7.72
C ALA A 135 -8.45 -7.12 7.86
N LEU A 136 -8.27 -6.06 7.06
CA LEU A 136 -7.08 -5.21 7.12
C LEU A 136 -6.93 -4.52 8.48
N LYS A 137 -8.00 -3.97 9.06
CA LYS A 137 -7.98 -3.36 10.39
C LYS A 137 -7.57 -4.35 11.47
N ILE A 138 -8.08 -5.58 11.41
CA ILE A 138 -7.69 -6.64 12.36
C ILE A 138 -6.19 -6.93 12.24
N ALA A 139 -5.69 -7.12 11.02
CA ALA A 139 -4.28 -7.40 10.76
C ALA A 139 -3.37 -6.24 11.22
N VAL A 140 -3.70 -5.01 10.87
CA VAL A 140 -2.95 -3.80 11.24
C VAL A 140 -2.89 -3.61 12.76
N ASN A 141 -4.00 -3.83 13.48
CA ASN A 141 -4.02 -3.72 14.93
C ASN A 141 -3.15 -4.78 15.62
N ALA A 142 -3.04 -5.96 15.03
CA ALA A 142 -2.21 -7.05 15.57
C ALA A 142 -0.72 -6.93 15.19
N SER A 143 -0.36 -6.01 14.31
CA SER A 143 0.99 -5.87 13.76
C SER A 143 1.49 -4.41 13.79
N PHE A 144 1.24 -3.65 12.74
CA PHE A 144 1.79 -2.31 12.54
C PHE A 144 1.47 -1.33 13.67
N ASN A 145 0.24 -1.37 14.21
CA ASN A 145 -0.16 -0.54 15.35
C ASN A 145 0.49 -0.94 16.68
N SER A 146 1.27 -2.02 16.70
CA SER A 146 1.99 -2.51 17.89
C SER A 146 3.50 -2.24 17.81
N ILE A 147 3.99 -1.63 16.74
CA ILE A 147 5.41 -1.36 16.54
C ILE A 147 5.75 0.01 17.12
N ILE A 148 6.90 0.08 17.83
CA ILE A 148 7.50 1.30 18.31
C ILE A 148 9.01 1.27 18.02
N VAL A 149 9.56 2.39 17.52
CA VAL A 149 11.01 2.55 17.29
C VAL A 149 11.56 3.75 18.05
N ASP A 150 11.01 4.93 17.82
CA ASP A 150 11.54 6.21 18.33
C ASP A 150 10.51 7.15 18.96
N ASN A 151 9.28 6.69 19.16
CA ASN A 151 8.13 7.46 19.70
C ASN A 151 7.65 8.63 18.83
N ASP A 152 8.17 8.79 17.61
CA ASP A 152 7.70 9.84 16.71
C ASP A 152 6.56 9.31 15.82
N THR A 153 5.44 10.05 15.77
CA THR A 153 4.34 9.75 14.85
C THR A 153 4.57 10.39 13.49
N SER A 154 4.17 9.71 12.44
CA SER A 154 4.31 10.20 11.06
C SER A 154 3.10 11.01 10.61
N THR A 155 3.31 11.79 9.56
CA THR A 155 2.26 12.53 8.85
C THR A 155 1.64 11.72 7.69
N ASN A 156 2.23 10.59 7.28
CA ASN A 156 1.95 9.93 5.99
C ASN A 156 1.64 8.44 6.08
N ASP A 157 1.43 7.90 7.28
CA ASP A 157 1.19 6.46 7.43
C ASP A 157 -0.01 5.99 6.65
N THR A 158 0.21 4.94 5.87
CA THR A 158 -0.84 4.40 5.01
C THR A 158 -0.67 2.90 4.85
N VAL A 159 -1.76 2.16 5.08
CA VAL A 159 -1.87 0.75 4.72
C VAL A 159 -3.01 0.56 3.75
N LEU A 160 -2.73 0.00 2.58
CA LEU A 160 -3.70 -0.27 1.53
C LEU A 160 -3.75 -1.76 1.21
N ALA A 161 -4.96 -2.25 0.95
CA ALA A 161 -5.17 -3.61 0.45
C ALA A 161 -6.00 -3.58 -0.84
N PHE A 162 -5.61 -4.39 -1.81
CA PHE A 162 -6.25 -4.52 -3.11
C PHE A 162 -6.59 -5.98 -3.37
N ALA A 163 -7.82 -6.25 -3.79
CA ALA A 163 -8.29 -7.58 -4.16
C ALA A 163 -8.89 -7.54 -5.57
N ASN A 164 -8.48 -8.46 -6.44
CA ASN A 164 -8.93 -8.49 -7.83
C ASN A 164 -9.85 -9.66 -8.17
N GLY A 165 -10.07 -10.62 -7.24
CA GLY A 165 -10.97 -11.75 -7.43
C GLY A 165 -10.48 -12.81 -8.42
N MET A 166 -9.22 -12.79 -8.82
CA MET A 166 -8.69 -13.64 -9.90
C MET A 166 -8.33 -15.07 -9.46
N SER A 167 -8.38 -15.39 -8.16
CA SER A 167 -8.12 -16.75 -7.65
C SER A 167 -9.13 -17.79 -8.16
N GLY A 168 -10.32 -17.34 -8.59
CA GLY A 168 -11.44 -18.23 -8.92
C GLY A 168 -12.04 -18.94 -7.70
N ALA A 169 -11.69 -18.50 -6.48
CA ALA A 169 -12.34 -18.95 -5.25
C ALA A 169 -13.74 -18.33 -5.10
N SER A 170 -14.58 -18.94 -4.28
CA SER A 170 -15.88 -18.36 -3.94
C SER A 170 -15.69 -17.03 -3.21
N GLU A 171 -16.62 -16.09 -3.43
CA GLU A 171 -16.62 -14.81 -2.72
C GLU A 171 -16.60 -15.02 -1.20
N ILE A 172 -15.63 -14.39 -0.54
CA ILE A 172 -15.48 -14.39 0.92
C ILE A 172 -16.58 -13.51 1.53
N LYS A 173 -17.36 -14.07 2.46
CA LYS A 173 -18.49 -13.40 3.10
C LYS A 173 -18.29 -13.23 4.60
N ALA A 174 -18.92 -12.21 5.16
CA ALA A 174 -18.89 -11.96 6.60
C ALA A 174 -19.36 -13.15 7.43
N GLY A 175 -18.69 -13.40 8.58
CA GLY A 175 -19.02 -14.47 9.51
C GLY A 175 -18.65 -15.88 9.07
N THR A 176 -18.11 -16.07 7.86
CA THR A 176 -17.74 -17.39 7.34
C THR A 176 -16.37 -17.86 7.86
N LYS A 177 -16.10 -19.15 7.65
CA LYS A 177 -14.79 -19.75 7.91
C LYS A 177 -13.72 -19.12 7.02
N GLU A 178 -14.06 -18.91 5.74
CA GLU A 178 -13.19 -18.34 4.72
C GLU A 178 -12.73 -16.92 5.10
N PHE A 179 -13.61 -16.10 5.69
CA PHE A 179 -13.23 -14.77 6.19
C PHE A 179 -12.23 -14.85 7.34
N ARG A 180 -12.44 -15.78 8.28
CA ARG A 180 -11.48 -15.99 9.38
C ARG A 180 -10.12 -16.48 8.88
N GLU A 181 -10.13 -17.41 7.92
CA GLU A 181 -8.90 -17.95 7.30
C GLU A 181 -8.15 -16.86 6.53
N PHE A 182 -8.86 -16.06 5.74
CA PHE A 182 -8.28 -14.92 5.01
C PHE A 182 -7.67 -13.88 5.97
N THR A 183 -8.41 -13.52 7.01
CA THR A 183 -7.94 -12.55 8.02
C THR A 183 -6.70 -13.08 8.76
N ALA A 184 -6.68 -14.35 9.13
CA ALA A 184 -5.52 -14.98 9.74
C ALA A 184 -4.31 -15.01 8.80
N LEU A 185 -4.53 -15.31 7.51
CA LEU A 185 -3.47 -15.30 6.49
C LEU A 185 -2.88 -13.89 6.31
N LEU A 186 -3.73 -12.87 6.19
CA LEU A 186 -3.33 -11.47 6.09
C LEU A 186 -2.56 -11.02 7.35
N THR A 187 -3.05 -11.37 8.55
CA THR A 187 -2.38 -11.06 9.80
C THR A 187 -1.00 -11.71 9.88
N SER A 188 -0.87 -12.96 9.46
CA SER A 188 0.42 -13.69 9.46
C SER A 188 1.46 -13.11 8.51
N LEU A 189 1.01 -12.38 7.47
CA LEU A 189 1.89 -11.65 6.56
C LEU A 189 2.27 -10.27 7.12
N SER A 190 1.42 -9.71 7.96
CA SER A 190 1.59 -8.35 8.52
C SER A 190 2.54 -8.32 9.72
N VAL A 191 2.81 -9.45 10.35
CA VAL A 191 3.75 -9.65 11.46
C VAL A 191 5.13 -10.05 10.93
#